data_9b6e0301e0324751225fe96a6aa78867
#
_entry.id   9b6e0301e0324751225fe96a6aa78867
#
_cell.length_a   1.000
_cell.length_b   1.000
_cell.length_c   1.000
_cell.angle_alpha   90.00
_cell.angle_beta   90.00
_cell.angle_gamma   90.00
#
_symmetry.space_group_name_H-M   'P 1'
#
loop_
_entity.id
_entity.type
_entity.pdbx_description
1 polymer ?
#
loop_
_entity_poly.entity_id
_entity_poly.type
_entity_poly.pdbx_seq_one_letter_code
_entity_poly.pdbx_strand_id
1 'polypeptide(L)'
;VVILITRATRQKLAVLGGLFLIALLVRPWLGVVSRQLAVSGRLKPLYRVSTTENKIALTFDISWGEVTPPLVLNVLKEHGVRATFFLSGPWAATHPDLVRRIVADGHEVGSHGYRHDNLSQLSESQIAENIEKAHRVLKDLVGYEPRFLRPPNGDFDDRVIEVALERGYTVVIWSLDSLDWKNPGLDYMIKKVLGKVQKGDIILFHASDTAKQTHLVLPAILQGLREKGLVSVPLSELLQSSGVAKPRPSGPQ
;
A
#
# COMPACT_ATOMS: atom_id res chain seq x y z
N VAL A 1 -17.20 31.05 47.35
CA VAL A 1 -15.95 30.25 47.32
C VAL A 1 -15.29 30.47 45.98
N VAL A 2 -14.18 31.23 45.93
CA VAL A 2 -13.41 31.46 44.70
C VAL A 2 -12.35 30.35 44.62
N ILE A 3 -12.50 29.45 43.63
CA ILE A 3 -11.50 28.41 43.41
C ILE A 3 -10.38 28.99 42.54
N LEU A 4 -9.22 29.23 43.16
CA LEU A 4 -8.02 29.66 42.47
C LEU A 4 -7.39 28.45 41.74
N ILE A 5 -7.55 28.39 40.41
CA ILE A 5 -6.92 27.37 39.59
C ILE A 5 -5.46 27.80 39.34
N THR A 6 -4.49 27.00 39.79
CA THR A 6 -3.07 27.26 39.60
C THR A 6 -2.64 27.19 38.15
N ARG A 7 -1.54 27.86 37.79
CA ARG A 7 -1.01 27.86 36.41
C ARG A 7 -0.72 26.46 35.89
N ALA A 8 -0.26 25.54 36.75
CA ALA A 8 -0.02 24.12 36.42
C ALA A 8 -1.32 23.34 36.14
N THR A 9 -2.41 23.66 36.85
CA THR A 9 -3.74 23.03 36.62
C THR A 9 -4.33 23.51 35.28
N ARG A 10 -4.15 24.78 34.92
CA ARG A 10 -4.56 25.34 33.61
C ARG A 10 -3.82 24.69 32.46
N GLN A 11 -2.50 24.43 32.59
CA GLN A 11 -1.70 23.76 31.57
C GLN A 11 -2.14 22.29 31.40
N LYS A 12 -2.41 21.55 32.49
CA LYS A 12 -2.92 20.16 32.40
C LYS A 12 -4.29 20.11 31.78
N LEU A 13 -5.20 21.02 32.07
CA LEU A 13 -6.53 21.11 31.45
C LEU A 13 -6.45 21.47 29.95
N ALA A 14 -5.52 22.35 29.57
CA ALA A 14 -5.31 22.68 28.16
C ALA A 14 -4.75 21.50 27.36
N VAL A 15 -3.83 20.71 27.93
CA VAL A 15 -3.29 19.50 27.29
C VAL A 15 -4.38 18.40 27.17
N LEU A 16 -5.19 18.18 28.22
CA LEU A 16 -6.31 17.24 28.19
C LEU A 16 -7.40 17.67 27.19
N GLY A 17 -7.71 18.97 27.12
CA GLY A 17 -8.63 19.53 26.14
C GLY A 17 -8.14 19.40 24.72
N GLY A 18 -6.82 19.59 24.48
CA GLY A 18 -6.16 19.39 23.20
C GLY A 18 -6.21 17.94 22.74
N LEU A 19 -5.92 17.00 23.64
CA LEU A 19 -5.99 15.56 23.35
C LEU A 19 -7.43 15.09 23.07
N PHE A 20 -8.43 15.66 23.76
CA PHE A 20 -9.83 15.35 23.53
C PHE A 20 -10.32 15.91 22.18
N LEU A 21 -9.88 17.11 21.79
CA LEU A 21 -10.17 17.70 20.48
C LEU A 21 -9.50 16.91 19.34
N ILE A 22 -8.29 16.42 19.53
CA ILE A 22 -7.59 15.55 18.56
C ILE A 22 -8.34 14.22 18.41
N ALA A 23 -8.82 13.61 19.50
CA ALA A 23 -9.61 12.39 19.47
C ALA A 23 -10.95 12.58 18.75
N LEU A 24 -11.59 13.74 18.89
CA LEU A 24 -12.83 14.09 18.17
C LEU A 24 -12.59 14.35 16.68
N LEU A 25 -11.41 14.83 16.29
CA LEU A 25 -11.04 15.08 14.88
C LEU A 25 -10.57 13.81 14.14
N VAL A 26 -10.11 12.79 14.86
CA VAL A 26 -9.67 11.51 14.27
C VAL A 26 -10.84 10.52 14.07
N ARG A 27 -11.91 10.60 14.89
CA ARG A 27 -13.11 9.74 14.77
C ARG A 27 -13.83 9.79 13.40
N PRO A 28 -13.98 10.94 12.71
CA PRO A 28 -14.67 10.95 11.41
C PRO A 28 -13.86 10.26 10.29
N TRP A 29 -12.56 10.04 10.48
CA TRP A 29 -11.68 9.44 9.49
C TRP A 29 -11.90 7.94 9.28
N LEU A 30 -12.14 7.18 10.36
CA LEU A 30 -12.49 5.77 10.30
C LEU A 30 -13.85 5.53 9.61
N GLY A 31 -14.75 6.51 9.71
CA GLY A 31 -16.08 6.42 9.10
C GLY A 31 -16.15 6.69 7.60
N VAL A 32 -15.17 7.39 7.02
CA VAL A 32 -15.19 7.75 5.59
C VAL A 32 -14.64 6.63 4.72
N VAL A 33 -13.56 5.96 5.15
CA VAL A 33 -13.02 4.79 4.42
C VAL A 33 -13.98 3.61 4.50
N SER A 34 -14.59 3.37 5.68
CA SER A 34 -15.60 2.32 5.86
C SER A 34 -16.89 2.57 5.09
N ARG A 35 -17.31 3.83 4.89
CA ARG A 35 -18.53 4.15 4.12
C ARG A 35 -18.40 3.87 2.63
N GLN A 36 -17.21 3.96 2.03
CA GLN A 36 -17.00 3.66 0.60
C GLN A 36 -17.00 2.16 0.30
N LEU A 37 -16.62 1.32 1.28
CA LEU A 37 -16.65 -0.13 1.14
C LEU A 37 -18.03 -0.73 1.48
N ALA A 38 -18.89 0.02 2.17
CA ALA A 38 -20.19 -0.45 2.67
C ALA A 38 -21.38 -0.25 1.69
N VAL A 39 -21.16 0.24 0.47
CA VAL A 39 -22.27 0.56 -0.47
C VAL A 39 -22.96 -0.69 -1.05
N SER A 40 -22.48 -1.89 -0.81
CA SER A 40 -23.14 -3.11 -1.34
C SER A 40 -23.35 -4.24 -0.35
N GLY A 41 -23.34 -4.00 0.96
CA GLY A 41 -23.59 -5.04 1.98
C GLY A 41 -22.53 -6.15 2.03
N ARG A 42 -21.46 -6.05 1.27
CA ARG A 42 -20.31 -6.96 1.28
C ARG A 42 -19.02 -6.15 1.25
N LEU A 43 -18.14 -6.41 2.19
CA LEU A 43 -16.80 -5.82 2.20
C LEU A 43 -16.04 -6.26 0.95
N LYS A 44 -15.42 -5.31 0.26
CA LYS A 44 -14.65 -5.61 -0.96
C LYS A 44 -13.26 -5.01 -0.86
N PRO A 45 -12.23 -5.76 -1.27
CA PRO A 45 -10.90 -5.18 -1.39
C PRO A 45 -10.84 -4.22 -2.57
N LEU A 46 -9.82 -3.37 -2.57
CA LEU A 46 -9.56 -2.43 -3.65
C LEU A 46 -8.85 -3.15 -4.80
N TYR A 47 -9.53 -3.28 -5.94
CA TYR A 47 -8.97 -3.84 -7.17
C TYR A 47 -8.52 -2.77 -8.14
N ARG A 48 -9.27 -1.67 -8.24
CA ARG A 48 -9.11 -0.57 -9.19
C ARG A 48 -9.64 0.71 -8.55
N VAL A 49 -9.09 1.84 -8.93
CA VAL A 49 -9.60 3.16 -8.53
C VAL A 49 -10.44 3.76 -9.65
N SER A 50 -11.66 4.19 -9.33
CA SER A 50 -12.48 4.94 -10.28
C SER A 50 -11.94 6.36 -10.38
N THR A 51 -11.35 6.72 -11.51
CA THR A 51 -10.77 8.04 -11.74
C THR A 51 -10.95 8.52 -13.18
N THR A 52 -11.03 9.84 -13.36
CA THR A 52 -10.98 10.48 -14.68
C THR A 52 -9.56 10.81 -15.12
N GLU A 53 -8.61 10.85 -14.19
CA GLU A 53 -7.21 11.14 -14.44
C GLU A 53 -6.50 9.95 -15.13
N ASN A 54 -5.54 10.24 -15.98
CA ASN A 54 -4.74 9.22 -16.67
C ASN A 54 -3.65 8.64 -15.76
N LYS A 55 -4.06 8.18 -14.58
CA LYS A 55 -3.17 7.59 -13.56
C LYS A 55 -3.44 6.10 -13.38
N ILE A 56 -2.38 5.37 -13.08
CA ILE A 56 -2.37 3.96 -12.67
C ILE A 56 -1.44 3.78 -11.47
N ALA A 57 -1.51 2.63 -10.79
CA ALA A 57 -0.49 2.24 -9.82
C ALA A 57 0.24 0.98 -10.30
N LEU A 58 1.57 1.08 -10.46
CA LEU A 58 2.43 -0.08 -10.52
C LEU A 58 2.70 -0.54 -9.10
N THR A 59 2.50 -1.82 -8.83
CA THR A 59 2.68 -2.38 -7.49
C THR A 59 3.55 -3.62 -7.55
N PHE A 60 4.45 -3.77 -6.57
CA PHE A 60 5.45 -4.84 -6.53
C PHE A 60 5.39 -5.59 -5.21
N ASP A 61 5.20 -6.91 -5.25
CA ASP A 61 5.24 -7.76 -4.07
C ASP A 61 6.65 -8.31 -3.84
N ILE A 62 7.13 -8.23 -2.58
CA ILE A 62 8.44 -8.77 -2.18
C ILE A 62 8.30 -9.59 -0.89
N SER A 63 8.64 -10.87 -0.95
CA SER A 63 8.69 -11.76 0.22
C SER A 63 10.01 -12.50 0.36
N TRP A 64 10.86 -12.52 -0.68
CA TRP A 64 12.17 -13.18 -0.68
C TRP A 64 13.08 -12.65 -1.78
N GLY A 65 14.37 -12.90 -1.61
CA GLY A 65 15.42 -12.54 -2.57
C GLY A 65 15.99 -11.15 -2.35
N GLU A 66 17.15 -10.90 -2.93
CA GLU A 66 17.91 -9.65 -2.81
C GLU A 66 18.53 -9.19 -4.14
N VAL A 67 18.39 -10.01 -5.21
CA VAL A 67 18.94 -9.73 -6.54
C VAL A 67 17.98 -8.91 -7.39
N THR A 68 16.72 -9.32 -7.46
CA THR A 68 15.70 -8.65 -8.30
C THR A 68 15.28 -7.28 -7.75
N PRO A 69 15.10 -7.05 -6.43
CA PRO A 69 14.65 -5.77 -5.91
C PRO A 69 15.49 -4.57 -6.35
N PRO A 70 16.84 -4.58 -6.21
CA PRO A 70 17.65 -3.44 -6.63
C PRO A 70 17.63 -3.21 -8.16
N LEU A 71 17.47 -4.26 -8.98
CA LEU A 71 17.35 -4.12 -10.43
C LEU A 71 16.05 -3.43 -10.82
N VAL A 72 14.92 -3.80 -10.19
CA VAL A 72 13.62 -3.13 -10.37
C VAL A 72 13.71 -1.66 -9.97
N LEU A 73 14.29 -1.37 -8.79
CA LEU A 73 14.47 0.00 -8.30
C LEU A 73 15.32 0.86 -9.23
N ASN A 74 16.39 0.30 -9.82
CA ASN A 74 17.22 0.99 -10.80
C ASN A 74 16.39 1.43 -12.01
N VAL A 75 15.61 0.50 -12.59
CA VAL A 75 14.77 0.81 -13.75
C VAL A 75 13.73 1.88 -13.44
N LEU A 76 13.04 1.78 -12.29
CA LEU A 76 12.04 2.77 -11.88
C LEU A 76 12.68 4.16 -11.70
N LYS A 77 13.87 4.22 -11.10
CA LYS A 77 14.62 5.46 -10.91
C LYS A 77 15.06 6.08 -12.22
N GLU A 78 15.64 5.29 -13.13
CA GLU A 78 16.08 5.74 -14.48
C GLU A 78 14.92 6.33 -15.28
N HIS A 79 13.71 5.80 -15.09
CA HIS A 79 12.51 6.28 -15.77
C HIS A 79 11.73 7.35 -15.00
N GLY A 80 12.17 7.73 -13.79
CA GLY A 80 11.50 8.72 -12.93
C GLY A 80 10.11 8.28 -12.47
N VAL A 81 9.89 6.97 -12.26
CA VAL A 81 8.59 6.39 -11.95
C VAL A 81 8.51 6.03 -10.47
N ARG A 82 7.44 6.45 -9.81
CA ARG A 82 7.10 6.05 -8.44
C ARG A 82 6.06 4.93 -8.45
N ALA A 83 6.15 4.03 -7.47
CA ALA A 83 5.33 2.83 -7.35
C ALA A 83 4.99 2.53 -5.88
N THR A 84 4.19 1.50 -5.63
CA THR A 84 3.94 0.98 -4.28
C THR A 84 4.50 -0.43 -4.15
N PHE A 85 5.27 -0.67 -3.08
CA PHE A 85 5.86 -1.97 -2.78
C PHE A 85 5.15 -2.61 -1.59
N PHE A 86 4.65 -3.82 -1.74
CA PHE A 86 4.08 -4.62 -0.66
C PHE A 86 5.14 -5.58 -0.13
N LEU A 87 5.60 -5.35 1.09
CA LEU A 87 6.72 -6.05 1.70
C LEU A 87 6.24 -7.00 2.79
N SER A 88 6.75 -8.24 2.79
CA SER A 88 6.57 -9.14 3.94
C SER A 88 7.47 -8.72 5.10
N GLY A 89 6.96 -8.89 6.33
CA GLY A 89 7.69 -8.47 7.54
C GLY A 89 9.09 -9.08 7.68
N PRO A 90 9.28 -10.40 7.56
CA PRO A 90 10.59 -11.04 7.67
C PRO A 90 11.59 -10.57 6.60
N TRP A 91 11.13 -10.41 5.36
CA TRP A 91 12.00 -9.88 4.30
C TRP A 91 12.45 -8.45 4.60
N ALA A 92 11.52 -7.60 5.01
CA ALA A 92 11.85 -6.23 5.38
C ALA A 92 12.82 -6.15 6.56
N ALA A 93 12.65 -7.00 7.59
CA ALA A 93 13.53 -7.04 8.74
C ALA A 93 14.97 -7.45 8.39
N THR A 94 15.14 -8.34 7.42
CA THR A 94 16.46 -8.83 6.97
C THR A 94 17.11 -7.96 5.89
N HIS A 95 16.35 -7.06 5.25
CA HIS A 95 16.82 -6.17 4.17
C HIS A 95 16.52 -4.68 4.44
N PRO A 96 16.88 -4.14 5.62
CA PRO A 96 16.52 -2.78 6.01
C PRO A 96 17.08 -1.72 5.06
N ASP A 97 18.23 -1.95 4.43
CA ASP A 97 18.82 -1.01 3.46
C ASP A 97 18.01 -0.92 2.17
N LEU A 98 17.47 -2.04 1.69
CA LEU A 98 16.57 -2.04 0.53
C LEU A 98 15.25 -1.35 0.86
N VAL A 99 14.69 -1.56 2.07
CA VAL A 99 13.48 -0.84 2.51
C VAL A 99 13.73 0.66 2.58
N ARG A 100 14.84 1.09 3.17
CA ARG A 100 15.22 2.52 3.20
C ARG A 100 15.39 3.09 1.80
N ARG A 101 15.99 2.34 0.87
CA ARG A 101 16.13 2.74 -0.52
C ARG A 101 14.77 2.92 -1.21
N ILE A 102 13.83 1.97 -1.02
CA ILE A 102 12.46 2.06 -1.56
C ILE A 102 11.83 3.40 -1.14
N VAL A 103 11.91 3.75 0.14
CA VAL A 103 11.37 5.01 0.67
C VAL A 103 12.12 6.23 0.14
N ALA A 104 13.47 6.19 0.12
CA ALA A 104 14.31 7.30 -0.35
C ALA A 104 14.13 7.60 -1.85
N ASP A 105 13.86 6.58 -2.67
CA ASP A 105 13.55 6.73 -4.09
C ASP A 105 12.07 7.20 -4.32
N GLY A 106 11.32 7.50 -3.24
CA GLY A 106 9.97 8.09 -3.27
C GLY A 106 8.85 7.07 -3.52
N HIS A 107 9.11 5.80 -3.35
CA HIS A 107 8.09 4.76 -3.45
C HIS A 107 7.30 4.63 -2.14
N GLU A 108 6.06 4.16 -2.25
CA GLU A 108 5.20 3.86 -1.11
C GLU A 108 5.38 2.42 -0.66
N VAL A 109 5.30 2.17 0.66
CA VAL A 109 5.35 0.83 1.23
C VAL A 109 3.99 0.44 1.80
N GLY A 110 3.50 -0.72 1.39
CA GLY A 110 2.39 -1.45 1.96
C GLY A 110 2.85 -2.76 2.63
N SER A 111 1.95 -3.40 3.35
CA SER A 111 2.19 -4.69 4.00
C SER A 111 1.81 -5.86 3.08
N HIS A 112 2.67 -6.87 3.01
CA HIS A 112 2.36 -8.18 2.41
C HIS A 112 2.24 -9.27 3.50
N GLY A 113 1.78 -8.86 4.69
CA GLY A 113 1.72 -9.73 5.86
C GLY A 113 3.08 -10.03 6.47
N TYR A 114 3.07 -10.81 7.57
CA TYR A 114 4.31 -11.23 8.22
C TYR A 114 4.85 -12.50 7.61
N ARG A 115 3.99 -13.53 7.43
CA ARG A 115 4.33 -14.75 6.70
C ARG A 115 3.56 -14.78 5.41
N HIS A 116 4.11 -15.46 4.40
CA HIS A 116 3.44 -15.64 3.11
C HIS A 116 2.40 -16.77 3.18
N ASP A 117 1.49 -16.67 4.16
CA ASP A 117 0.41 -17.63 4.41
C ASP A 117 -0.87 -17.20 3.69
N ASN A 118 -1.71 -18.14 3.33
CA ASN A 118 -3.07 -17.87 2.88
C ASN A 118 -3.91 -17.40 4.08
N LEU A 119 -4.22 -16.10 4.12
CA LEU A 119 -4.86 -15.48 5.29
C LEU A 119 -6.27 -16.01 5.54
N SER A 120 -7.00 -16.40 4.50
CA SER A 120 -8.36 -16.97 4.64
C SER A 120 -8.38 -18.31 5.39
N GLN A 121 -7.22 -19.00 5.48
CA GLN A 121 -7.09 -20.27 6.19
C GLN A 121 -6.75 -20.10 7.67
N LEU A 122 -6.49 -18.88 8.12
CA LEU A 122 -6.15 -18.55 9.49
C LEU A 122 -7.38 -18.18 10.31
N SER A 123 -7.30 -18.33 11.63
CA SER A 123 -8.28 -17.73 12.54
C SER A 123 -8.13 -16.20 12.58
N GLU A 124 -9.16 -15.49 12.99
CA GLU A 124 -9.14 -14.01 13.13
C GLU A 124 -7.97 -13.53 14.01
N SER A 125 -7.69 -14.23 15.10
CA SER A 125 -6.57 -13.92 15.98
C SER A 125 -5.21 -14.11 15.29
N GLN A 126 -5.05 -15.13 14.44
CA GLN A 126 -3.84 -15.37 13.67
C GLN A 126 -3.69 -14.36 12.52
N ILE A 127 -4.80 -13.96 11.86
CA ILE A 127 -4.81 -12.88 10.87
C ILE A 127 -4.35 -11.58 11.54
N ALA A 128 -4.94 -11.26 12.70
CA ALA A 128 -4.58 -10.09 13.49
C ALA A 128 -3.08 -10.06 13.83
N GLU A 129 -2.57 -11.16 14.38
CA GLU A 129 -1.17 -11.29 14.76
C GLU A 129 -0.23 -11.14 13.54
N ASN A 130 -0.59 -11.73 12.38
CA ASN A 130 0.17 -11.63 11.14
C ASN A 130 0.28 -10.17 10.69
N ILE A 131 -0.85 -9.45 10.64
CA ILE A 131 -0.88 -8.04 10.25
C ILE A 131 -0.08 -7.17 11.23
N GLU A 132 -0.28 -7.34 12.55
CA GLU A 132 0.38 -6.53 13.57
C GLU A 132 1.88 -6.76 13.66
N LYS A 133 2.35 -8.00 13.47
CA LYS A 133 3.78 -8.29 13.41
C LYS A 133 4.45 -7.61 12.21
N ALA A 134 3.82 -7.71 11.03
CA ALA A 134 4.31 -7.02 9.83
C ALA A 134 4.29 -5.50 10.02
N HIS A 135 3.21 -4.97 10.58
CA HIS A 135 3.04 -3.55 10.83
C HIS A 135 4.17 -2.96 11.65
N ARG A 136 4.51 -3.58 12.79
CA ARG A 136 5.60 -3.10 13.67
C ARG A 136 6.92 -3.01 12.92
N VAL A 137 7.30 -4.07 12.20
CA VAL A 137 8.55 -4.11 11.44
C VAL A 137 8.58 -3.02 10.36
N LEU A 138 7.51 -2.91 9.58
CA LEU A 138 7.45 -1.95 8.47
C LEU A 138 7.44 -0.51 8.99
N LYS A 139 6.60 -0.19 9.97
CA LYS A 139 6.52 1.14 10.57
C LYS A 139 7.88 1.63 11.07
N ASP A 140 8.61 0.79 11.80
CA ASP A 140 9.93 1.13 12.34
C ASP A 140 10.95 1.41 11.23
N LEU A 141 10.86 0.72 10.09
CA LEU A 141 11.78 0.89 8.97
C LEU A 141 11.44 2.08 8.06
N VAL A 142 10.14 2.32 7.81
CA VAL A 142 9.71 3.36 6.87
C VAL A 142 9.45 4.71 7.52
N GLY A 143 9.26 4.77 8.87
CA GLY A 143 9.02 5.99 9.63
C GLY A 143 7.59 6.56 9.52
N TYR A 144 6.66 5.80 8.94
CA TYR A 144 5.24 6.15 8.88
C TYR A 144 4.35 4.90 9.02
N GLU A 145 3.02 5.11 9.19
CA GLU A 145 2.04 4.03 9.31
C GLU A 145 1.68 3.48 7.92
N PRO A 146 2.09 2.24 7.55
CA PRO A 146 1.58 1.60 6.33
C PRO A 146 0.07 1.41 6.42
N ARG A 147 -0.65 1.71 5.34
CA ARG A 147 -2.13 1.69 5.32
C ARG A 147 -2.72 0.70 4.33
N PHE A 148 -1.90 0.06 3.53
CA PHE A 148 -2.34 -0.92 2.53
C PHE A 148 -1.82 -2.30 2.89
N LEU A 149 -2.73 -3.28 2.89
CA LEU A 149 -2.43 -4.69 3.02
C LEU A 149 -2.75 -5.38 1.70
N ARG A 150 -1.79 -6.05 1.12
CA ARG A 150 -2.04 -7.05 0.08
C ARG A 150 -1.87 -8.43 0.71
N PRO A 151 -2.94 -9.22 0.83
CA PRO A 151 -2.82 -10.59 1.30
C PRO A 151 -1.92 -11.41 0.37
N PRO A 152 -1.03 -12.26 0.91
CA PRO A 152 -0.25 -13.19 0.10
C PRO A 152 -1.14 -14.02 -0.83
N ASN A 153 -0.66 -14.27 -2.05
CA ASN A 153 -1.41 -14.98 -3.10
C ASN A 153 -2.75 -14.33 -3.51
N GLY A 154 -3.06 -13.12 -3.02
CA GLY A 154 -4.38 -12.52 -3.16
C GLY A 154 -5.47 -13.28 -2.40
N ASP A 155 -5.08 -14.07 -1.40
CA ASP A 155 -5.98 -14.92 -0.63
C ASP A 155 -6.65 -14.13 0.51
N PHE A 156 -7.96 -13.98 0.44
CA PHE A 156 -8.77 -13.30 1.43
C PHE A 156 -10.22 -13.81 1.46
N ASP A 157 -10.88 -13.60 2.60
CA ASP A 157 -12.32 -13.65 2.79
C ASP A 157 -12.79 -12.40 3.55
N ASP A 158 -14.08 -12.33 3.88
CA ASP A 158 -14.67 -11.19 4.58
C ASP A 158 -13.99 -10.95 5.95
N ARG A 159 -13.56 -12.01 6.66
CA ARG A 159 -12.84 -11.92 7.95
C ARG A 159 -11.48 -11.22 7.79
N VAL A 160 -10.73 -11.55 6.73
CA VAL A 160 -9.44 -10.89 6.44
C VAL A 160 -9.63 -9.41 6.23
N ILE A 161 -10.70 -9.01 5.52
CA ILE A 161 -11.00 -7.60 5.26
C ILE A 161 -11.41 -6.90 6.56
N GLU A 162 -12.27 -7.50 7.37
CA GLU A 162 -12.73 -6.94 8.66
C GLU A 162 -11.55 -6.72 9.61
N VAL A 163 -10.76 -7.77 9.84
CA VAL A 163 -9.58 -7.71 10.72
C VAL A 163 -8.55 -6.68 10.26
N ALA A 164 -8.36 -6.54 8.94
CA ALA A 164 -7.47 -5.52 8.37
C ALA A 164 -8.02 -4.09 8.59
N LEU A 165 -9.32 -3.88 8.34
CA LEU A 165 -9.98 -2.58 8.54
C LEU A 165 -9.93 -2.12 10.00
N GLU A 166 -10.17 -3.01 10.96
CA GLU A 166 -10.05 -2.72 12.39
C GLU A 166 -8.66 -2.21 12.78
N ARG A 167 -7.62 -2.60 12.02
CA ARG A 167 -6.23 -2.20 12.19
C ARG A 167 -5.80 -1.04 11.30
N GLY A 168 -6.77 -0.37 10.68
CA GLY A 168 -6.54 0.81 9.83
C GLY A 168 -5.96 0.48 8.45
N TYR A 169 -6.03 -0.77 8.01
CA TYR A 169 -5.60 -1.19 6.69
C TYR A 169 -6.74 -1.24 5.67
N THR A 170 -6.44 -0.82 4.45
CA THR A 170 -7.25 -1.13 3.26
C THR A 170 -6.65 -2.34 2.57
N VAL A 171 -7.48 -3.38 2.35
CA VAL A 171 -7.06 -4.57 1.59
C VAL A 171 -7.02 -4.21 0.10
N VAL A 172 -5.87 -4.46 -0.54
CA VAL A 172 -5.60 -4.13 -1.94
C VAL A 172 -5.24 -5.40 -2.71
N ILE A 173 -5.95 -5.62 -3.80
CA ILE A 173 -5.65 -6.68 -4.75
C ILE A 173 -5.09 -6.01 -6.02
N TRP A 174 -5.43 -6.45 -7.20
CA TRP A 174 -5.04 -5.89 -8.49
C TRP A 174 -6.18 -6.06 -9.51
N SER A 175 -6.23 -5.17 -10.46
CA SER A 175 -7.11 -5.29 -11.62
C SER A 175 -6.41 -5.93 -12.82
N LEU A 176 -5.08 -5.89 -12.84
CA LEU A 176 -4.27 -6.43 -13.92
C LEU A 176 -3.02 -7.14 -13.35
N ASP A 177 -2.94 -8.46 -13.59
CA ASP A 177 -1.78 -9.28 -13.25
C ASP A 177 -0.84 -9.37 -14.48
N SER A 178 0.42 -8.99 -14.31
CA SER A 178 1.46 -9.10 -15.34
C SER A 178 1.82 -10.56 -15.66
N LEU A 179 1.61 -11.48 -14.71
CA LEU A 179 2.09 -12.87 -14.70
C LEU A 179 3.62 -13.00 -14.70
N ASP A 180 4.35 -11.99 -14.29
CA ASP A 180 5.83 -12.00 -14.23
C ASP A 180 6.40 -13.12 -13.35
N TRP A 181 5.68 -13.51 -12.30
CA TRP A 181 6.01 -14.63 -11.42
C TRP A 181 6.09 -15.99 -12.13
N LYS A 182 5.47 -16.12 -13.31
CA LYS A 182 5.56 -17.31 -14.18
C LYS A 182 6.76 -17.27 -15.13
N ASN A 183 7.44 -16.13 -15.25
CA ASN A 183 8.49 -15.87 -16.24
C ASN A 183 8.07 -16.27 -17.67
N PRO A 184 6.92 -15.77 -18.18
CA PRO A 184 6.32 -16.26 -19.43
C PRO A 184 6.98 -15.71 -20.70
N GLY A 185 8.01 -14.87 -20.56
CA GLY A 185 8.66 -14.15 -21.65
C GLY A 185 8.22 -12.68 -21.73
N LEU A 186 9.14 -11.83 -22.21
CA LEU A 186 8.97 -10.37 -22.20
C LEU A 186 7.79 -9.94 -23.08
N ASP A 187 7.71 -10.46 -24.32
CA ASP A 187 6.66 -10.11 -25.28
C ASP A 187 5.26 -10.44 -24.75
N TYR A 188 5.13 -11.58 -24.06
CA TYR A 188 3.86 -11.95 -23.45
C TYR A 188 3.43 -10.93 -22.39
N MET A 189 4.33 -10.54 -21.50
CA MET A 189 4.04 -9.55 -20.44
C MET A 189 3.71 -8.18 -21.02
N ILE A 190 4.49 -7.73 -22.01
CA ILE A 190 4.26 -6.46 -22.71
C ILE A 190 2.85 -6.44 -23.32
N LYS A 191 2.53 -7.45 -24.13
CA LYS A 191 1.21 -7.58 -24.77
C LYS A 191 0.08 -7.65 -23.74
N LYS A 192 0.28 -8.43 -22.68
CA LYS A 192 -0.73 -8.60 -21.61
C LYS A 192 -1.00 -7.30 -20.87
N VAL A 193 0.03 -6.58 -20.46
CA VAL A 193 -0.12 -5.34 -19.69
C VAL A 193 -0.59 -4.21 -20.60
N LEU A 194 0.15 -3.90 -21.66
CA LEU A 194 -0.18 -2.77 -22.53
C LEU A 194 -1.47 -2.95 -23.33
N GLY A 195 -1.85 -4.19 -23.61
CA GLY A 195 -3.11 -4.49 -24.31
C GLY A 195 -4.37 -4.33 -23.46
N LYS A 196 -4.24 -4.30 -22.12
CA LYS A 196 -5.40 -4.27 -21.21
C LYS A 196 -5.44 -3.09 -20.27
N VAL A 197 -4.31 -2.43 -20.04
CA VAL A 197 -4.20 -1.36 -19.05
C VAL A 197 -5.15 -0.20 -19.33
N GLN A 198 -5.80 0.27 -18.28
CA GLN A 198 -6.72 1.41 -18.28
C GLN A 198 -6.42 2.31 -17.09
N LYS A 199 -6.86 3.57 -17.14
CA LYS A 199 -6.79 4.49 -16.02
C LYS A 199 -7.44 3.90 -14.77
N GLY A 200 -6.83 4.15 -13.62
CA GLY A 200 -7.27 3.63 -12.33
C GLY A 200 -6.81 2.20 -12.04
N ASP A 201 -6.14 1.51 -12.98
CA ASP A 201 -5.65 0.16 -12.73
C ASP A 201 -4.59 0.11 -11.64
N ILE A 202 -4.68 -0.96 -10.83
CA ILE A 202 -3.65 -1.43 -9.92
C ILE A 202 -3.02 -2.66 -10.59
N ILE A 203 -1.74 -2.56 -10.96
CA ILE A 203 -1.04 -3.58 -11.73
C ILE A 203 -0.09 -4.34 -10.83
N LEU A 204 -0.24 -5.67 -10.79
CA LEU A 204 0.63 -6.57 -10.05
C LEU A 204 1.88 -6.91 -10.83
N PHE A 205 3.01 -6.69 -10.18
CA PHE A 205 4.33 -7.22 -10.47
C PHE A 205 4.96 -7.79 -9.19
N HIS A 206 6.09 -8.47 -9.35
CA HIS A 206 6.92 -8.94 -8.24
C HIS A 206 8.34 -8.42 -8.40
N ALA A 207 8.95 -8.07 -7.27
CA ALA A 207 10.37 -7.79 -7.21
C ALA A 207 11.11 -8.82 -6.32
N SER A 208 10.59 -10.04 -6.26
CA SER A 208 11.24 -11.19 -5.64
C SER A 208 12.09 -11.95 -6.65
N ASP A 209 13.14 -12.67 -6.21
CA ASP A 209 14.11 -13.32 -7.11
C ASP A 209 13.54 -14.42 -7.99
N THR A 210 12.32 -14.90 -7.72
CA THR A 210 11.60 -15.82 -8.60
C THR A 210 11.04 -15.15 -9.86
N ALA A 211 10.78 -13.85 -9.82
CA ALA A 211 10.30 -13.05 -10.95
C ALA A 211 11.47 -12.46 -11.75
N LYS A 212 12.23 -13.34 -12.40
CA LYS A 212 13.53 -13.02 -13.03
C LYS A 212 13.45 -12.03 -14.20
N GLN A 213 12.26 -11.88 -14.79
CA GLN A 213 12.07 -11.10 -16.00
C GLN A 213 11.49 -9.71 -15.72
N THR A 214 11.08 -9.39 -14.51
CA THR A 214 10.40 -8.14 -14.17
C THR A 214 11.23 -6.92 -14.53
N HIS A 215 12.48 -6.84 -14.08
CA HIS A 215 13.35 -5.73 -14.37
C HIS A 215 13.70 -5.59 -15.87
N LEU A 216 13.66 -6.72 -16.62
CA LEU A 216 13.93 -6.73 -18.04
C LEU A 216 12.74 -6.20 -18.87
N VAL A 217 11.51 -6.47 -18.43
CA VAL A 217 10.29 -6.06 -19.14
C VAL A 217 9.85 -4.64 -18.81
N LEU A 218 10.20 -4.13 -17.63
CA LEU A 218 9.74 -2.82 -17.15
C LEU A 218 10.09 -1.66 -18.11
N PRO A 219 11.28 -1.53 -18.71
CA PRO A 219 11.56 -0.42 -19.62
C PRO A 219 10.54 -0.31 -20.76
N ALA A 220 10.22 -1.42 -21.41
CA ALA A 220 9.25 -1.46 -22.51
C ALA A 220 7.82 -1.15 -22.03
N ILE A 221 7.43 -1.68 -20.86
CA ILE A 221 6.13 -1.37 -20.26
C ILE A 221 6.02 0.10 -19.90
N LEU A 222 7.03 0.68 -19.27
CA LEU A 222 7.04 2.11 -18.88
C LEU A 222 6.99 3.03 -20.10
N GLN A 223 7.69 2.67 -21.19
CA GLN A 223 7.60 3.40 -22.45
C GLN A 223 6.16 3.31 -23.02
N GLY A 224 5.60 2.11 -23.13
CA GLY A 224 4.25 1.94 -23.67
C GLY A 224 3.16 2.60 -22.83
N LEU A 225 3.33 2.67 -21.50
CA LEU A 225 2.42 3.43 -20.63
C LEU A 225 2.48 4.94 -20.93
N ARG A 226 3.69 5.50 -21.13
CA ARG A 226 3.86 6.90 -21.55
C ARG A 226 3.22 7.20 -22.90
N GLU A 227 3.41 6.31 -23.88
CA GLU A 227 2.79 6.43 -25.21
C GLU A 227 1.25 6.42 -25.15
N LYS A 228 0.68 5.74 -24.14
CA LYS A 228 -0.75 5.76 -23.84
C LYS A 228 -1.18 6.97 -23.01
N GLY A 229 -0.26 7.85 -22.64
CA GLY A 229 -0.52 8.99 -21.77
C GLY A 229 -0.83 8.60 -20.31
N LEU A 230 -0.49 7.37 -19.87
CA LEU A 230 -0.72 6.89 -18.51
C LEU A 230 0.51 7.14 -17.63
N VAL A 231 0.26 7.66 -16.43
CA VAL A 231 1.29 7.97 -15.44
C VAL A 231 1.15 7.01 -14.25
N SER A 232 2.24 6.35 -13.88
CA SER A 232 2.29 5.57 -12.64
C SER A 232 2.53 6.48 -11.45
N VAL A 233 1.69 6.31 -10.42
CA VAL A 233 1.79 7.02 -9.14
C VAL A 233 1.68 6.03 -7.99
N PRO A 234 2.15 6.37 -6.77
CA PRO A 234 1.86 5.59 -5.57
C PRO A 234 0.35 5.40 -5.37
N LEU A 235 -0.03 4.29 -4.74
CA LEU A 235 -1.43 3.92 -4.59
C LEU A 235 -2.24 4.96 -3.79
N SER A 236 -1.63 5.58 -2.77
CA SER A 236 -2.26 6.67 -2.03
C SER A 236 -2.57 7.88 -2.91
N GLU A 237 -1.68 8.22 -3.86
CA GLU A 237 -1.89 9.29 -4.84
C GLU A 237 -2.97 8.89 -5.86
N LEU A 238 -3.00 7.64 -6.31
CA LEU A 238 -4.04 7.14 -7.21
C LEU A 238 -5.42 7.24 -6.54
N LEU A 239 -5.54 6.88 -5.26
CA LEU A 239 -6.79 7.01 -4.51
C LEU A 239 -7.27 8.45 -4.38
N GLN A 240 -6.36 9.42 -4.25
CA GLN A 240 -6.72 10.85 -4.21
C GLN A 240 -7.34 11.34 -5.53
N SER A 241 -7.03 10.70 -6.65
CA SER A 241 -7.60 11.03 -7.97
C SER A 241 -9.04 10.56 -8.15
N SER A 242 -9.61 9.81 -7.21
CA SER A 242 -10.96 9.26 -7.30
C SER A 242 -12.09 10.28 -7.08
N GLY A 243 -11.78 11.55 -6.84
CA GLY A 243 -12.80 12.59 -6.56
C GLY A 243 -13.47 12.46 -5.18
N VAL A 244 -13.10 11.47 -4.40
CA VAL A 244 -13.54 11.28 -3.02
C VAL A 244 -12.68 12.13 -2.11
N ALA A 245 -13.33 12.91 -1.23
CA ALA A 245 -12.76 13.95 -0.38
C ALA A 245 -11.35 13.63 0.15
N LYS A 246 -10.40 14.53 -0.14
CA LYS A 246 -8.98 14.44 0.24
C LYS A 246 -8.80 14.14 1.73
N PRO A 247 -8.03 13.12 2.07
CA PRO A 247 -7.37 13.10 3.36
C PRO A 247 -6.32 14.22 3.38
N ARG A 248 -6.32 15.07 4.41
CA ARG A 248 -5.24 16.03 4.61
C ARG A 248 -3.93 15.29 4.90
N PRO A 249 -2.80 15.73 4.33
CA PRO A 249 -1.52 15.17 4.65
C PRO A 249 -1.20 15.38 6.13
N SER A 250 -0.92 14.32 6.84
CA SER A 250 -0.26 14.37 8.16
C SER A 250 1.24 14.47 7.92
N GLY A 251 1.73 15.69 7.72
CA GLY A 251 3.15 16.01 7.72
C GLY A 251 3.40 17.16 8.67
N PRO A 252 4.52 17.18 9.39
CA PRO A 252 4.89 18.31 10.24
C PRO A 252 5.23 19.53 9.37
N GLN A 253 4.72 20.71 9.79
CA GLN A 253 5.29 22.01 9.43
C GLN A 253 6.54 22.24 10.26
#